data_9b582ecd5ca83816b7a25bc9d60aa39a
#
_entry.id   9b582ecd5ca83816b7a25bc9d60aa39a
#
_cell.length_a   1.000
_cell.length_b   1.000
_cell.length_c   1.000
_cell.angle_alpha   90.00
_cell.angle_beta   90.00
_cell.angle_gamma   90.00
#
_symmetry.space_group_name_H-M   'P 1'
#
loop_
_entity.id
_entity.type
_entity.pdbx_description
1 polymer ?
#
loop_
_entity_poly.entity_id
_entity_poly.type
_entity_poly.pdbx_seq_one_letter_code
_entity_poly.pdbx_strand_id
1 'polypeptide(L)'
;MARDEFFGNADQQALLRRGQALAVLTRDDSRYSYYGRAVGLVEPADGDIDQLAALAVAQGNSNYSAVPSAQVAGIISDLEARDLVPLHYAKWEGAETALTAAQQVADSVPLPGDLTIVRVDATTPFAQLQSFADMALACSVLPMSGDMLRGNSKPAVCLLAVDQQANVVSCAAAASFAHPDHATYGGQAWWGMLATDPARRGQRLALILGAQAMLQMNTEFGYCDFMTGVEPGNAPSEAVCRRMGLAPQGYSVIGCADPRALASGRMTK
;
A
#
# COMPACT_ATOMS: atom_id res chain seq x y z
N MET A 1 6.81 26.38 5.68
CA MET A 1 7.36 25.19 5.01
C MET A 1 6.57 23.98 5.51
N ALA A 2 5.93 23.22 4.63
CA ALA A 2 5.34 21.94 5.00
C ALA A 2 6.47 21.07 5.58
N ARG A 3 6.24 20.41 6.73
CA ARG A 3 7.22 19.46 7.27
C ARG A 3 7.30 18.27 6.31
N ASP A 4 8.53 17.84 6.03
CA ASP A 4 8.76 16.57 5.33
C ASP A 4 8.27 15.41 6.21
N GLU A 5 7.18 14.79 5.82
CA GLU A 5 6.53 13.69 6.55
C GLU A 5 6.92 12.35 5.89
N PHE A 6 8.17 11.97 6.10
CA PHE A 6 8.72 10.67 5.70
C PHE A 6 9.10 9.88 6.94
N PHE A 7 8.71 8.61 6.99
CA PHE A 7 8.76 7.78 8.19
C PHE A 7 9.77 6.64 8.03
N GLY A 8 10.19 6.07 9.15
CA GLY A 8 11.14 4.98 9.22
C GLY A 8 12.59 5.43 9.44
N ASN A 9 13.54 4.54 9.19
CA ASN A 9 14.96 4.83 9.26
C ASN A 9 15.43 5.72 8.09
N ALA A 10 16.69 6.10 8.08
CA ALA A 10 17.24 7.02 7.07
C ALA A 10 17.06 6.52 5.63
N ASP A 11 17.26 5.20 5.39
CA ASP A 11 17.12 4.60 4.06
C ASP A 11 15.65 4.58 3.62
N GLN A 12 14.73 4.24 4.52
CA GLN A 12 13.30 4.26 4.26
C GLN A 12 12.79 5.67 3.97
N GLN A 13 13.23 6.68 4.74
CA GLN A 13 12.89 8.08 4.49
C GLN A 13 13.46 8.57 3.14
N ALA A 14 14.70 8.18 2.81
CA ALA A 14 15.32 8.53 1.53
C ALA A 14 14.56 7.90 0.35
N LEU A 15 14.11 6.65 0.49
CA LEU A 15 13.26 5.97 -0.49
C LEU A 15 11.94 6.73 -0.71
N LEU A 16 11.24 7.07 0.37
CA LEU A 16 9.96 7.79 0.29
C LEU A 16 10.12 9.17 -0.38
N ARG A 17 11.20 9.91 -0.06
CA ARG A 17 11.50 11.21 -0.71
C ARG A 17 11.75 11.07 -2.20
N ARG A 18 12.57 10.10 -2.60
CA ARG A 18 12.90 9.84 -4.02
C ARG A 18 11.65 9.38 -4.78
N GLY A 19 10.86 8.47 -4.18
CA GLY A 19 9.60 8.00 -4.76
C GLY A 19 8.61 9.15 -4.98
N GLN A 20 8.43 10.04 -4.01
CA GLN A 20 7.57 11.21 -4.15
C GLN A 20 8.08 12.18 -5.24
N ALA A 21 9.39 12.42 -5.31
CA ALA A 21 9.97 13.28 -6.35
C ALA A 21 9.79 12.69 -7.75
N LEU A 22 10.02 11.38 -7.91
CA LEU A 22 9.80 10.68 -9.19
C LEU A 22 8.32 10.65 -9.58
N ALA A 23 7.41 10.51 -8.61
CA ALA A 23 5.98 10.54 -8.88
C ALA A 23 5.51 11.87 -9.49
N VAL A 24 6.14 13.00 -9.15
CA VAL A 24 5.87 14.29 -9.79
C VAL A 24 6.30 14.28 -11.27
N LEU A 25 7.43 13.64 -11.58
CA LEU A 25 7.95 13.55 -12.94
C LEU A 25 7.15 12.60 -13.84
N THR A 26 6.54 11.58 -13.25
CA THR A 26 5.84 10.50 -13.98
C THR A 26 4.32 10.64 -13.92
N ARG A 27 3.79 11.68 -13.31
CA ARG A 27 2.36 11.82 -12.97
C ARG A 27 1.42 11.81 -14.18
N ASP A 28 1.89 12.27 -15.33
CA ASP A 28 1.09 12.43 -16.56
C ASP A 28 1.26 11.24 -17.54
N ASP A 29 1.98 10.19 -17.12
CA ASP A 29 2.19 8.96 -17.92
C ASP A 29 1.48 7.78 -17.26
N SER A 30 0.49 7.22 -17.95
CA SER A 30 -0.38 6.17 -17.43
C SER A 30 0.33 4.82 -17.20
N ARG A 31 1.54 4.62 -17.72
CA ARG A 31 2.32 3.40 -17.46
C ARG A 31 2.81 3.29 -16.03
N TYR A 32 2.94 4.42 -15.30
CA TYR A 32 3.49 4.44 -13.96
C TYR A 32 2.42 4.27 -12.88
N SER A 33 2.84 3.63 -11.80
CA SER A 33 2.07 3.51 -10.56
C SER A 33 2.76 4.21 -9.39
N TYR A 34 1.99 4.78 -8.48
CA TYR A 34 2.49 5.37 -7.24
C TYR A 34 1.37 5.45 -6.20
N TYR A 35 1.62 4.93 -5.00
CA TYR A 35 0.73 5.01 -3.84
C TYR A 35 1.49 5.39 -2.57
N GLY A 36 2.37 6.39 -2.68
CA GLY A 36 3.01 7.04 -1.53
C GLY A 36 4.31 6.41 -1.02
N ARG A 37 4.90 5.45 -1.77
CA ARG A 37 6.20 4.85 -1.41
C ARG A 37 7.20 4.97 -2.54
N ALA A 38 7.16 4.08 -3.50
CA ALA A 38 8.01 4.08 -4.67
C ALA A 38 7.17 4.15 -5.95
N VAL A 39 7.72 4.74 -6.98
CA VAL A 39 7.15 4.69 -8.34
C VAL A 39 7.45 3.32 -8.92
N GLY A 40 6.44 2.71 -9.53
CA GLY A 40 6.54 1.47 -10.28
C GLY A 40 5.93 1.60 -11.66
N LEU A 41 5.84 0.48 -12.35
CA LEU A 41 5.06 0.31 -13.57
C LEU A 41 3.77 -0.45 -13.24
N VAL A 42 2.68 -0.14 -13.94
CA VAL A 42 1.41 -0.81 -13.68
C VAL A 42 1.46 -2.26 -14.10
N GLU A 43 1.88 -2.52 -15.35
CA GLU A 43 1.98 -3.86 -15.93
C GLU A 43 3.24 -3.95 -16.83
N PRO A 44 3.77 -5.16 -17.06
CA PRO A 44 4.92 -5.33 -17.94
C PRO A 44 4.55 -5.09 -19.40
N ALA A 45 5.44 -4.39 -20.11
CA ALA A 45 5.40 -4.20 -21.55
C ALA A 45 6.76 -4.59 -22.18
N ASP A 46 6.78 -4.76 -23.49
CA ASP A 46 8.00 -5.17 -24.20
C ASP A 46 9.15 -4.16 -23.99
N GLY A 47 10.26 -4.64 -23.44
CA GLY A 47 11.48 -3.86 -23.26
C GLY A 47 11.50 -2.92 -22.06
N ASP A 48 10.49 -2.92 -21.17
CA ASP A 48 10.42 -2.01 -20.03
C ASP A 48 11.11 -2.52 -18.74
N ILE A 49 11.65 -3.74 -18.77
CA ILE A 49 12.38 -4.31 -17.62
C ILE A 49 13.59 -3.46 -17.23
N ASP A 50 14.29 -2.86 -18.22
CA ASP A 50 15.40 -1.95 -17.94
C ASP A 50 14.93 -0.63 -17.32
N GLN A 51 13.73 -0.17 -17.67
CA GLN A 51 13.10 0.99 -17.03
C GLN A 51 12.72 0.70 -15.58
N LEU A 52 12.14 -0.47 -15.30
CA LEU A 52 11.85 -0.91 -13.94
C LEU A 52 13.13 -1.00 -13.09
N ALA A 53 14.20 -1.58 -13.65
CA ALA A 53 15.50 -1.66 -13.00
C ALA A 53 16.10 -0.27 -12.72
N ALA A 54 16.02 0.65 -13.68
CA ALA A 54 16.48 2.03 -13.51
C ALA A 54 15.69 2.76 -12.39
N LEU A 55 14.37 2.56 -12.32
CA LEU A 55 13.55 3.08 -11.21
C LEU A 55 14.00 2.52 -9.87
N ALA A 56 14.26 1.21 -9.77
CA ALA A 56 14.72 0.59 -8.54
C ALA A 56 16.07 1.16 -8.08
N VAL A 57 17.02 1.34 -9.00
CA VAL A 57 18.33 1.97 -8.70
C VAL A 57 18.17 3.43 -8.27
N ALA A 58 17.31 4.20 -8.94
CA ALA A 58 17.13 5.62 -8.67
C ALA A 58 16.49 5.90 -7.30
N GLN A 59 15.55 5.08 -6.84
CA GLN A 59 14.80 5.33 -5.61
C GLN A 59 15.03 4.27 -4.51
N GLY A 60 15.66 3.13 -4.83
CA GLY A 60 15.97 2.03 -3.91
C GLY A 60 15.04 0.83 -4.05
N ASN A 61 13.86 0.99 -4.63
CA ASN A 61 12.87 -0.05 -4.87
C ASN A 61 11.93 0.38 -6.00
N SER A 62 11.39 -0.60 -6.74
CA SER A 62 10.31 -0.39 -7.71
C SER A 62 9.43 -1.63 -7.79
N ASN A 63 8.37 -1.60 -8.61
CA ASN A 63 7.51 -2.76 -8.82
C ASN A 63 6.73 -2.70 -10.12
N TYR A 64 6.33 -3.88 -10.62
CA TYR A 64 5.14 -4.05 -11.43
C TYR A 64 3.93 -4.33 -10.53
N SER A 65 2.82 -3.67 -10.76
CA SER A 65 1.60 -3.84 -9.96
C SER A 65 0.70 -4.98 -10.45
N ALA A 66 0.85 -5.44 -11.69
CA ALA A 66 0.02 -6.49 -12.29
C ALA A 66 0.80 -7.31 -13.32
N VAL A 67 1.48 -8.35 -12.87
CA VAL A 67 2.23 -9.29 -13.73
C VAL A 67 1.41 -10.55 -13.94
N PRO A 68 1.08 -10.95 -15.18
CA PRO A 68 0.45 -12.24 -15.45
C PRO A 68 1.30 -13.40 -14.90
N SER A 69 0.67 -14.41 -14.30
CA SER A 69 1.38 -15.53 -13.66
C SER A 69 2.36 -16.26 -14.59
N ALA A 70 2.07 -16.31 -15.89
CA ALA A 70 2.95 -16.93 -16.87
C ALA A 70 4.28 -16.17 -17.09
N GLN A 71 4.36 -14.88 -16.75
CA GLN A 71 5.55 -14.03 -16.95
C GLN A 71 6.41 -13.92 -15.68
N VAL A 72 5.87 -14.30 -14.52
CA VAL A 72 6.52 -14.09 -13.20
C VAL A 72 7.94 -14.66 -13.17
N ALA A 73 8.14 -15.92 -13.59
CA ALA A 73 9.46 -16.56 -13.53
C ALA A 73 10.50 -15.87 -14.41
N GLY A 74 10.10 -15.44 -15.62
CA GLY A 74 10.99 -14.70 -16.53
C GLY A 74 11.41 -13.35 -15.95
N ILE A 75 10.45 -12.57 -15.45
CA ILE A 75 10.71 -11.26 -14.84
C ILE A 75 11.61 -11.38 -13.60
N ILE A 76 11.41 -12.38 -12.75
CA ILE A 76 12.28 -12.62 -11.59
C ILE A 76 13.71 -12.90 -12.06
N SER A 77 13.90 -13.80 -13.03
CA SER A 77 15.22 -14.10 -13.59
C SER A 77 15.90 -12.87 -14.21
N ASP A 78 15.14 -12.04 -14.92
CA ASP A 78 15.63 -10.81 -15.54
C ASP A 78 16.07 -9.75 -14.51
N LEU A 79 15.39 -9.65 -13.39
CA LEU A 79 15.75 -8.77 -12.27
C LEU A 79 17.00 -9.26 -11.53
N GLU A 80 17.10 -10.56 -11.27
CA GLU A 80 18.30 -11.19 -10.68
C GLU A 80 19.53 -11.00 -11.56
N ALA A 81 19.40 -11.13 -12.89
CA ALA A 81 20.47 -10.87 -13.85
C ALA A 81 20.96 -9.41 -13.85
N ARG A 82 20.21 -8.49 -13.24
CA ARG A 82 20.55 -7.06 -13.06
C ARG A 82 21.00 -6.73 -11.62
N ASP A 83 21.37 -7.74 -10.83
CA ASP A 83 21.77 -7.60 -9.42
C ASP A 83 20.70 -6.94 -8.52
N LEU A 84 19.41 -7.08 -8.87
CA LEU A 84 18.29 -6.63 -8.06
C LEU A 84 17.70 -7.80 -7.26
N VAL A 85 17.13 -7.50 -6.11
CA VAL A 85 16.45 -8.49 -5.26
C VAL A 85 14.96 -8.49 -5.59
N PRO A 86 14.42 -9.53 -6.26
CA PRO A 86 13.00 -9.60 -6.57
C PRO A 86 12.18 -9.92 -5.31
N LEU A 87 10.97 -9.35 -5.26
CA LEU A 87 9.97 -9.56 -4.22
C LEU A 87 8.67 -10.00 -4.88
N HIS A 88 8.16 -11.17 -4.54
CA HIS A 88 6.97 -11.74 -5.15
C HIS A 88 5.78 -11.71 -4.18
N TYR A 89 4.68 -11.11 -4.64
CA TYR A 89 3.40 -11.10 -3.93
C TYR A 89 2.29 -11.58 -4.89
N ALA A 90 1.43 -12.47 -4.43
CA ALA A 90 0.19 -12.76 -5.14
C ALA A 90 -0.69 -11.49 -5.12
N LYS A 91 -1.21 -11.07 -6.27
CA LYS A 91 -2.16 -9.98 -6.36
C LYS A 91 -3.56 -10.51 -6.01
N TRP A 92 -4.15 -9.95 -4.97
CA TRP A 92 -5.52 -10.24 -4.53
C TRP A 92 -6.40 -9.07 -4.94
N GLU A 93 -7.53 -9.37 -5.57
CA GLU A 93 -8.42 -8.36 -6.15
C GLU A 93 -9.88 -8.67 -5.84
N GLY A 94 -10.71 -7.63 -5.78
CA GLY A 94 -12.16 -7.77 -5.61
C GLY A 94 -12.85 -6.44 -5.87
N ALA A 95 -13.96 -6.51 -6.60
CA ALA A 95 -14.80 -5.37 -6.92
C ALA A 95 -16.08 -5.40 -6.06
N GLU A 96 -17.22 -5.78 -6.63
CA GLU A 96 -18.49 -5.85 -5.91
C GLU A 96 -18.43 -6.77 -4.68
N THR A 97 -17.69 -7.88 -4.76
CA THR A 97 -17.47 -8.78 -3.63
C THR A 97 -16.77 -8.10 -2.47
N ALA A 98 -15.79 -7.22 -2.77
CA ALA A 98 -15.06 -6.47 -1.76
C ALA A 98 -15.95 -5.43 -1.09
N LEU A 99 -16.73 -4.66 -1.84
CA LEU A 99 -17.65 -3.67 -1.28
C LEU A 99 -18.75 -4.31 -0.46
N THR A 100 -19.32 -5.42 -0.93
CA THR A 100 -20.33 -6.21 -0.19
C THR A 100 -19.74 -6.71 1.13
N ALA A 101 -18.54 -7.28 1.11
CA ALA A 101 -17.87 -7.76 2.32
C ALA A 101 -17.53 -6.62 3.27
N ALA A 102 -17.06 -5.48 2.75
CA ALA A 102 -16.77 -4.28 3.54
C ALA A 102 -18.03 -3.76 4.26
N GLN A 103 -19.16 -3.70 3.55
CA GLN A 103 -20.43 -3.30 4.16
C GLN A 103 -20.88 -4.28 5.25
N GLN A 104 -20.78 -5.60 5.00
CA GLN A 104 -21.11 -6.61 6.01
C GLN A 104 -20.23 -6.47 7.28
N VAL A 105 -18.94 -6.18 7.11
CA VAL A 105 -18.05 -5.93 8.25
C VAL A 105 -18.46 -4.67 9.00
N ALA A 106 -18.76 -3.58 8.31
CA ALA A 106 -19.18 -2.33 8.92
C ALA A 106 -20.49 -2.49 9.74
N ASP A 107 -21.42 -3.30 9.23
CA ASP A 107 -22.73 -3.53 9.87
C ASP A 107 -22.68 -4.53 11.04
N SER A 108 -21.74 -5.48 11.02
CA SER A 108 -21.76 -6.61 11.95
C SER A 108 -20.60 -6.67 12.94
N VAL A 109 -19.53 -5.94 12.72
CA VAL A 109 -18.34 -5.97 13.60
C VAL A 109 -18.19 -4.65 14.33
N PRO A 110 -18.58 -4.59 15.61
CA PRO A 110 -18.48 -3.35 16.38
C PRO A 110 -17.03 -2.98 16.69
N LEU A 111 -16.74 -1.68 16.66
CA LEU A 111 -15.48 -1.15 17.18
C LEU A 111 -15.49 -1.31 18.72
N PRO A 112 -14.38 -1.73 19.36
CA PRO A 112 -14.25 -1.70 20.80
C PRO A 112 -14.53 -0.31 21.38
N GLY A 113 -15.31 -0.26 22.48
CA GLY A 113 -15.84 1.00 23.03
C GLY A 113 -14.78 1.94 23.64
N ASP A 114 -13.55 1.48 23.80
CA ASP A 114 -12.40 2.28 24.25
C ASP A 114 -11.61 2.91 23.10
N LEU A 115 -12.04 2.68 21.84
CA LEU A 115 -11.36 3.18 20.63
C LEU A 115 -12.24 4.16 19.86
N THR A 116 -11.57 5.06 19.15
CA THR A 116 -12.17 5.93 18.13
C THR A 116 -11.44 5.75 16.80
N ILE A 117 -12.17 5.90 15.69
CA ILE A 117 -11.57 5.91 14.36
C ILE A 117 -11.32 7.36 13.95
N VAL A 118 -10.07 7.65 13.60
CA VAL A 118 -9.63 8.96 13.10
C VAL A 118 -9.18 8.80 11.65
N ARG A 119 -9.69 9.64 10.77
CA ARG A 119 -9.18 9.75 9.40
C ARG A 119 -8.00 10.73 9.39
N VAL A 120 -6.94 10.34 8.70
CA VAL A 120 -5.80 11.24 8.45
C VAL A 120 -6.20 12.23 7.37
N ASP A 121 -6.02 13.52 7.65
CA ASP A 121 -6.30 14.64 6.76
C ASP A 121 -5.28 15.77 6.92
N ALA A 122 -5.53 16.92 6.26
CA ALA A 122 -4.65 18.09 6.32
C ALA A 122 -4.49 18.64 7.75
N THR A 123 -5.45 18.42 8.65
CA THR A 123 -5.46 18.94 10.02
C THR A 123 -4.83 17.99 11.04
N THR A 124 -4.58 16.74 10.68
CA THR A 124 -4.03 15.72 11.58
C THR A 124 -2.68 16.18 12.14
N PRO A 125 -2.50 16.25 13.47
CA PRO A 125 -1.24 16.69 14.08
C PRO A 125 -0.08 15.76 13.71
N PHE A 126 1.11 16.33 13.48
CA PHE A 126 2.32 15.54 13.18
C PHE A 126 2.64 14.52 14.28
N ALA A 127 2.42 14.86 15.56
CA ALA A 127 2.62 13.93 16.67
C ALA A 127 1.76 12.66 16.54
N GLN A 128 0.53 12.78 16.02
CA GLN A 128 -0.34 11.63 15.77
C GLN A 128 0.16 10.79 14.59
N LEU A 129 0.65 11.44 13.51
CA LEU A 129 1.29 10.71 12.40
C LEU A 129 2.57 10.01 12.85
N GLN A 130 3.35 10.59 13.78
CA GLN A 130 4.52 9.94 14.33
C GLN A 130 4.13 8.72 15.18
N SER A 131 3.15 8.83 16.07
CA SER A 131 2.62 7.70 16.85
C SER A 131 2.10 6.57 15.93
N PHE A 132 1.39 6.93 14.86
CA PHE A 132 0.98 5.98 13.82
C PHE A 132 2.18 5.31 13.16
N ALA A 133 3.17 6.08 12.74
CA ALA A 133 4.34 5.55 12.05
C ALA A 133 5.14 4.59 12.93
N ASP A 134 5.34 4.94 14.20
CA ASP A 134 6.05 4.10 15.17
C ASP A 134 5.34 2.75 15.37
N MET A 135 4.00 2.76 15.52
CA MET A 135 3.18 1.54 15.64
C MET A 135 3.25 0.70 14.34
N ALA A 136 3.10 1.34 13.17
CA ALA A 136 3.12 0.63 11.89
C ALA A 136 4.49 -0.02 11.61
N LEU A 137 5.59 0.71 11.86
CA LEU A 137 6.96 0.21 11.70
C LEU A 137 7.26 -0.94 12.68
N ALA A 138 6.79 -0.87 13.93
CA ALA A 138 6.88 -1.97 14.88
C ALA A 138 6.14 -3.24 14.39
N CYS A 139 5.11 -3.07 13.56
CA CYS A 139 4.39 -4.15 12.87
C CYS A 139 5.01 -4.51 11.50
N SER A 140 6.19 -4.00 11.16
CA SER A 140 6.85 -4.22 9.87
C SER A 140 6.06 -3.67 8.66
N VAL A 141 5.34 -2.56 8.86
CA VAL A 141 4.62 -1.86 7.80
C VAL A 141 5.22 -0.47 7.63
N LEU A 142 5.83 -0.20 6.48
CA LEU A 142 6.29 1.15 6.14
C LEU A 142 5.08 2.03 5.79
N PRO A 143 4.88 3.17 6.47
CA PRO A 143 3.84 4.12 6.07
C PRO A 143 4.06 4.69 4.66
N MET A 144 3.00 5.16 4.03
CA MET A 144 3.09 6.05 2.87
C MET A 144 3.68 7.41 3.28
N SER A 145 4.14 8.21 2.33
CA SER A 145 4.51 9.61 2.59
C SER A 145 3.33 10.39 3.18
N GLY A 146 3.58 11.36 4.04
CA GLY A 146 2.54 12.16 4.68
C GLY A 146 1.62 12.86 3.69
N ASP A 147 2.15 13.32 2.57
CA ASP A 147 1.38 13.92 1.49
C ASP A 147 0.30 12.96 0.93
N MET A 148 0.68 11.68 0.76
CA MET A 148 -0.26 10.65 0.33
C MET A 148 -1.22 10.24 1.45
N LEU A 149 -0.74 10.12 2.69
CA LEU A 149 -1.59 9.80 3.85
C LEU A 149 -2.71 10.81 4.06
N ARG A 150 -2.42 12.10 3.80
CA ARG A 150 -3.37 13.21 3.91
C ARG A 150 -4.30 13.35 2.71
N GLY A 151 -4.10 12.58 1.64
CA GLY A 151 -4.86 12.70 0.40
C GLY A 151 -4.55 13.96 -0.42
N ASN A 152 -3.38 14.59 -0.20
CA ASN A 152 -3.01 15.82 -0.89
C ASN A 152 -2.55 15.59 -2.35
N SER A 153 -1.91 14.45 -2.62
CA SER A 153 -1.33 14.15 -3.95
C SER A 153 -2.25 13.34 -4.85
N LYS A 154 -2.98 12.39 -4.28
CA LYS A 154 -3.91 11.50 -4.99
C LYS A 154 -5.06 11.10 -4.04
N PRO A 155 -6.21 10.62 -4.58
CA PRO A 155 -7.26 10.03 -3.75
C PRO A 155 -6.70 8.97 -2.81
N ALA A 156 -6.85 9.17 -1.52
CA ALA A 156 -6.42 8.24 -0.48
C ALA A 156 -7.28 8.39 0.79
N VAL A 157 -7.47 7.29 1.48
CA VAL A 157 -8.10 7.21 2.78
C VAL A 157 -7.15 6.44 3.71
N CYS A 158 -6.70 7.09 4.77
CA CYS A 158 -5.93 6.46 5.85
C CYS A 158 -6.71 6.59 7.14
N LEU A 159 -7.00 5.46 7.79
CA LEU A 159 -7.76 5.38 9.03
C LEU A 159 -6.90 4.83 10.15
N LEU A 160 -7.02 5.43 11.32
CA LEU A 160 -6.32 5.08 12.54
C LEU A 160 -7.35 4.70 13.60
N ALA A 161 -7.14 3.61 14.33
CA ALA A 161 -7.81 3.36 15.60
C ALA A 161 -6.97 3.95 16.74
N VAL A 162 -7.57 4.81 17.53
CA VAL A 162 -6.91 5.58 18.59
C VAL A 162 -7.57 5.26 19.93
N ASP A 163 -6.76 4.99 20.95
CA ASP A 163 -7.24 4.74 22.30
C ASP A 163 -7.51 6.04 23.10
N GLN A 164 -8.04 5.92 24.29
CA GLN A 164 -8.37 7.05 25.19
C GLN A 164 -7.13 7.86 25.60
N GLN A 165 -5.93 7.32 25.48
CA GLN A 165 -4.65 7.99 25.74
C GLN A 165 -4.03 8.62 24.48
N ALA A 166 -4.78 8.66 23.37
CA ALA A 166 -4.36 9.14 22.06
C ALA A 166 -3.25 8.32 21.40
N ASN A 167 -3.01 7.06 21.81
CA ASN A 167 -2.10 6.16 21.13
C ASN A 167 -2.79 5.55 19.91
N VAL A 168 -2.06 5.47 18.80
CA VAL A 168 -2.52 4.75 17.61
C VAL A 168 -2.26 3.26 17.80
N VAL A 169 -3.32 2.45 17.76
CA VAL A 169 -3.25 1.00 18.02
C VAL A 169 -3.52 0.14 16.78
N SER A 170 -4.06 0.72 15.72
CA SER A 170 -4.24 0.02 14.45
C SER A 170 -4.38 1.03 13.31
N CYS A 171 -4.09 0.58 12.08
CA CYS A 171 -4.28 1.38 10.88
C CYS A 171 -4.71 0.53 9.69
N ALA A 172 -5.32 1.19 8.70
CA ALA A 172 -5.57 0.69 7.36
C ALA A 172 -5.60 1.86 6.39
N ALA A 173 -5.31 1.60 5.11
CA ALA A 173 -5.44 2.59 4.06
C ALA A 173 -5.92 1.98 2.76
N ALA A 174 -6.54 2.84 1.93
CA ALA A 174 -6.77 2.60 0.52
C ALA A 174 -6.37 3.84 -0.28
N ALA A 175 -5.82 3.65 -1.46
CA ALA A 175 -5.27 4.76 -2.24
C ALA A 175 -5.30 4.46 -3.75
N SER A 176 -5.49 5.49 -4.56
CA SER A 176 -5.23 5.41 -6.00
C SER A 176 -3.76 5.08 -6.24
N PHE A 177 -3.47 4.13 -7.12
CA PHE A 177 -2.08 3.78 -7.46
C PHE A 177 -1.75 4.00 -8.94
N ALA A 178 -2.66 3.69 -9.84
CA ALA A 178 -2.51 3.91 -11.27
C ALA A 178 -2.92 5.34 -11.67
N HIS A 179 -2.58 5.73 -12.89
CA HIS A 179 -3.12 6.94 -13.51
C HIS A 179 -4.62 6.76 -13.81
N PRO A 180 -5.47 7.76 -13.62
CA PRO A 180 -6.92 7.61 -13.87
C PRO A 180 -7.24 7.24 -15.32
N ASP A 181 -6.42 7.63 -16.29
CA ASP A 181 -6.59 7.29 -17.71
C ASP A 181 -6.00 5.91 -18.10
N HIS A 182 -5.46 5.14 -17.14
CA HIS A 182 -5.03 3.76 -17.42
C HIS A 182 -6.23 2.89 -17.73
N ALA A 183 -6.26 2.29 -18.92
CA ALA A 183 -7.43 1.62 -19.48
C ALA A 183 -8.01 0.51 -18.57
N THR A 184 -7.14 -0.24 -17.89
CA THR A 184 -7.55 -1.38 -17.04
C THR A 184 -7.61 -1.00 -15.56
N TYR A 185 -6.63 -0.25 -15.05
CA TYR A 185 -6.41 -0.08 -13.61
C TYR A 185 -6.69 1.34 -13.10
N GLY A 186 -7.14 2.27 -13.96
CA GLY A 186 -7.44 3.65 -13.57
C GLY A 186 -8.54 3.76 -12.51
N GLY A 187 -9.49 2.81 -12.49
CA GLY A 187 -10.57 2.71 -11.49
C GLY A 187 -10.28 1.76 -10.32
N GLN A 188 -9.08 1.16 -10.25
CA GLN A 188 -8.69 0.25 -9.17
C GLN A 188 -7.89 0.98 -8.09
N ALA A 189 -8.20 0.76 -6.82
CA ALA A 189 -7.46 1.28 -5.68
C ALA A 189 -6.58 0.21 -5.03
N TRP A 190 -5.36 0.57 -4.65
CA TRP A 190 -4.58 -0.23 -3.71
C TRP A 190 -5.21 -0.16 -2.32
N TRP A 191 -5.26 -1.30 -1.63
CA TRP A 191 -5.76 -1.45 -0.27
C TRP A 191 -4.72 -2.16 0.59
N GLY A 192 -4.41 -1.63 1.78
CA GLY A 192 -3.34 -2.19 2.61
C GLY A 192 -3.01 -1.36 3.83
N MET A 193 -1.73 -1.33 4.22
CA MET A 193 -1.25 -0.74 5.48
C MET A 193 -1.96 -1.32 6.72
N LEU A 194 -2.37 -2.59 6.67
CA LEU A 194 -3.05 -3.25 7.76
C LEU A 194 -2.03 -3.57 8.86
N ALA A 195 -2.00 -2.76 9.90
CA ALA A 195 -1.18 -3.00 11.08
C ALA A 195 -2.02 -2.89 12.35
N THR A 196 -1.73 -3.73 13.33
CA THR A 196 -2.38 -3.70 14.64
C THR A 196 -1.34 -4.01 15.71
N ASP A 197 -1.26 -3.14 16.71
CA ASP A 197 -0.43 -3.33 17.90
C ASP A 197 -0.61 -4.76 18.45
N PRO A 198 0.48 -5.49 18.73
CA PRO A 198 0.40 -6.86 19.25
C PRO A 198 -0.54 -7.01 20.46
N ALA A 199 -0.60 -6.02 21.35
CA ALA A 199 -1.48 -6.02 22.51
C ALA A 199 -2.98 -5.91 22.16
N ARG A 200 -3.30 -5.48 20.95
CA ARG A 200 -4.69 -5.26 20.47
C ARG A 200 -5.10 -6.27 19.39
N ARG A 201 -4.27 -7.25 19.09
CA ARG A 201 -4.59 -8.32 18.12
C ARG A 201 -5.78 -9.15 18.57
N GLY A 202 -6.46 -9.80 17.62
CA GLY A 202 -7.69 -10.57 17.88
C GLY A 202 -8.96 -9.74 17.96
N GLN A 203 -8.88 -8.41 18.06
CA GLN A 203 -10.02 -7.49 18.12
C GLN A 203 -10.58 -7.09 16.73
N ARG A 204 -10.07 -7.66 15.66
CA ARG A 204 -10.50 -7.41 14.27
C ARG A 204 -10.30 -5.96 13.80
N LEU A 205 -9.42 -5.19 14.42
CA LEU A 205 -9.26 -3.75 14.13
C LEU A 205 -8.85 -3.51 12.66
N ALA A 206 -7.86 -4.26 12.14
CA ALA A 206 -7.45 -4.15 10.75
C ALA A 206 -8.59 -4.46 9.77
N LEU A 207 -9.49 -5.38 10.11
CA LEU A 207 -10.67 -5.71 9.31
C LEU A 207 -11.67 -4.54 9.31
N ILE A 208 -11.99 -3.98 10.48
CA ILE A 208 -12.91 -2.84 10.63
C ILE A 208 -12.39 -1.62 9.87
N LEU A 209 -11.13 -1.24 10.10
CA LEU A 209 -10.52 -0.08 9.43
C LEU A 209 -10.37 -0.32 7.93
N GLY A 210 -9.98 -1.53 7.52
CA GLY A 210 -9.86 -1.89 6.13
C GLY A 210 -11.19 -1.81 5.37
N ALA A 211 -12.28 -2.29 5.98
CA ALA A 211 -13.62 -2.19 5.43
C ALA A 211 -14.05 -0.72 5.25
N GLN A 212 -13.88 0.09 6.29
CA GLN A 212 -14.23 1.50 6.23
C GLN A 212 -13.38 2.27 5.21
N ALA A 213 -12.09 1.93 5.06
CA ALA A 213 -11.24 2.56 4.04
C ALA A 213 -11.73 2.26 2.61
N MET A 214 -12.16 1.03 2.32
CA MET A 214 -12.77 0.68 1.03
C MET A 214 -14.06 1.46 0.79
N LEU A 215 -14.97 1.49 1.78
CA LEU A 215 -16.25 2.17 1.66
C LEU A 215 -16.09 3.68 1.46
N GLN A 216 -15.15 4.31 2.17
CA GLN A 216 -14.86 5.73 1.98
C GLN A 216 -14.23 6.01 0.60
N MET A 217 -13.29 5.16 0.13
CA MET A 217 -12.75 5.28 -1.23
C MET A 217 -13.84 5.16 -2.30
N ASN A 218 -14.80 4.27 -2.11
CA ASN A 218 -15.94 4.15 -3.03
C ASN A 218 -16.85 5.37 -2.97
N THR A 219 -17.26 5.78 -1.77
CA THR A 219 -18.28 6.83 -1.58
C THR A 219 -17.76 8.21 -2.00
N GLU A 220 -16.49 8.52 -1.71
CA GLU A 220 -15.91 9.84 -1.94
C GLU A 220 -15.26 9.98 -3.31
N PHE A 221 -14.65 8.90 -3.83
CA PHE A 221 -13.83 8.95 -5.04
C PHE A 221 -14.30 7.99 -6.14
N GLY A 222 -15.34 7.17 -5.90
CA GLY A 222 -15.94 6.29 -6.90
C GLY A 222 -15.14 5.01 -7.19
N TYR A 223 -14.09 4.68 -6.43
CA TYR A 223 -13.37 3.43 -6.61
C TYR A 223 -14.23 2.24 -6.19
N CYS A 224 -14.41 1.28 -7.09
CA CYS A 224 -15.21 0.09 -6.86
C CYS A 224 -14.43 -1.23 -6.99
N ASP A 225 -13.16 -1.16 -7.34
CA ASP A 225 -12.26 -2.29 -7.45
C ASP A 225 -11.02 -2.06 -6.58
N PHE A 226 -10.62 -3.09 -5.80
CA PHE A 226 -9.55 -3.01 -4.83
C PHE A 226 -8.54 -4.12 -5.04
N MET A 227 -7.27 -3.80 -4.84
CA MET A 227 -6.19 -4.77 -4.94
C MET A 227 -5.20 -4.65 -3.77
N THR A 228 -4.54 -5.74 -3.47
CA THR A 228 -3.39 -5.78 -2.56
C THR A 228 -2.40 -6.88 -2.97
N GLY A 229 -1.15 -6.73 -2.58
CA GLY A 229 -0.14 -7.79 -2.71
C GLY A 229 0.01 -8.55 -1.39
N VAL A 230 -0.08 -9.87 -1.43
CA VAL A 230 0.13 -10.75 -0.27
C VAL A 230 1.28 -11.70 -0.57
N GLU A 231 2.28 -11.76 0.32
CA GLU A 231 3.36 -12.73 0.22
C GLU A 231 2.77 -14.16 0.30
N PRO A 232 3.08 -15.05 -0.65
CA PRO A 232 2.54 -16.41 -0.64
C PRO A 232 2.86 -17.13 0.68
N GLY A 233 1.83 -17.74 1.28
CA GLY A 233 1.94 -18.42 2.58
C GLY A 233 1.76 -17.50 3.80
N ASN A 234 1.51 -16.21 3.63
CA ASN A 234 1.12 -15.32 4.72
C ASN A 234 -0.36 -15.55 5.06
N ALA A 235 -0.65 -16.68 5.72
CA ALA A 235 -1.99 -17.14 6.04
C ALA A 235 -2.86 -16.09 6.79
N PRO A 236 -2.33 -15.29 7.75
CA PRO A 236 -3.12 -14.23 8.37
C PRO A 236 -3.61 -13.16 7.37
N SER A 237 -2.73 -12.68 6.48
CA SER A 237 -3.09 -11.69 5.47
C SER A 237 -4.06 -12.26 4.44
N GLU A 238 -3.83 -13.49 3.97
CA GLU A 238 -4.75 -14.18 3.07
C GLU A 238 -6.15 -14.35 3.70
N ALA A 239 -6.22 -14.68 4.99
CA ALA A 239 -7.50 -14.83 5.69
C ALA A 239 -8.27 -13.49 5.77
N VAL A 240 -7.57 -12.37 5.96
CA VAL A 240 -8.18 -11.04 5.93
C VAL A 240 -8.66 -10.71 4.52
N CYS A 241 -7.85 -10.97 3.48
CA CYS A 241 -8.24 -10.75 2.08
C CYS A 241 -9.51 -11.53 1.71
N ARG A 242 -9.58 -12.83 2.05
CA ARG A 242 -10.79 -13.65 1.79
C ARG A 242 -12.02 -13.09 2.49
N ARG A 243 -11.88 -12.65 3.75
CA ARG A 243 -12.98 -12.03 4.50
C ARG A 243 -13.45 -10.72 3.91
N MET A 244 -12.54 -10.01 3.24
CA MET A 244 -12.83 -8.76 2.53
C MET A 244 -13.26 -8.97 1.08
N GLY A 245 -13.59 -10.21 0.69
CA GLY A 245 -14.08 -10.51 -0.65
C GLY A 245 -13.04 -10.40 -1.77
N LEU A 246 -11.73 -10.38 -1.41
CA LEU A 246 -10.64 -10.41 -2.39
C LEU A 246 -10.19 -11.86 -2.62
N ALA A 247 -9.77 -12.14 -3.86
CA ALA A 247 -9.20 -13.43 -4.26
C ALA A 247 -8.05 -13.23 -5.27
N PRO A 248 -7.13 -14.20 -5.39
CA PRO A 248 -6.12 -14.18 -6.45
C PRO A 248 -6.79 -14.36 -7.83
N GLN A 249 -6.40 -13.54 -8.82
CA GLN A 249 -6.97 -13.54 -10.18
C GLN A 249 -5.94 -13.89 -11.26
N GLY A 250 -4.86 -14.62 -10.89
CA GLY A 250 -3.82 -15.02 -11.85
C GLY A 250 -2.78 -13.93 -12.15
N TYR A 251 -2.70 -12.91 -11.32
CA TYR A 251 -1.70 -11.84 -11.37
C TYR A 251 -0.83 -11.81 -10.12
N SER A 252 0.33 -11.21 -10.25
CA SER A 252 1.28 -10.96 -9.17
C SER A 252 1.71 -9.49 -9.12
N VAL A 253 2.10 -9.02 -7.95
CA VAL A 253 2.90 -7.81 -7.78
C VAL A 253 4.35 -8.27 -7.67
N ILE A 254 5.21 -7.81 -8.56
CA ILE A 254 6.64 -8.12 -8.53
C ILE A 254 7.41 -6.86 -8.19
N GLY A 255 7.88 -6.80 -6.94
CA GLY A 255 8.81 -5.76 -6.50
C GLY A 255 10.25 -6.11 -6.85
N CYS A 256 11.09 -5.08 -6.90
CA CYS A 256 12.54 -5.25 -6.97
C CYS A 256 13.23 -4.19 -6.12
N ALA A 257 14.20 -4.60 -5.32
CA ALA A 257 14.99 -3.72 -4.48
C ALA A 257 16.45 -3.67 -4.97
N ASP A 258 17.04 -2.46 -4.91
CA ASP A 258 18.49 -2.32 -5.07
C ASP A 258 19.16 -2.62 -3.70
N PRO A 259 19.95 -3.70 -3.57
CA PRO A 259 20.59 -4.07 -2.31
C PRO A 259 21.62 -3.03 -1.83
N ARG A 260 22.10 -2.14 -2.73
CA ARG A 260 23.01 -1.03 -2.39
C ARG A 260 22.28 0.11 -1.68
N ALA A 261 20.98 0.28 -1.94
CA ALA A 261 20.14 1.31 -1.33
C ALA A 261 19.34 0.80 -0.12
N LEU A 262 19.00 -0.50 -0.11
CA LEU A 262 18.26 -1.16 0.95
C LEU A 262 19.00 -2.42 1.37
N ALA A 263 19.85 -2.33 2.38
CA ALA A 263 20.71 -3.43 2.84
C ALA A 263 19.93 -4.72 3.22
N SER A 264 18.66 -4.59 3.63
CA SER A 264 17.77 -5.72 3.89
C SER A 264 17.14 -6.31 2.62
N GLY A 265 17.31 -5.70 1.46
CA GLY A 265 16.62 -6.07 0.22
C GLY A 265 15.09 -5.88 0.26
N ARG A 266 14.55 -5.25 1.31
CA ARG A 266 13.10 -5.04 1.50
C ARG A 266 12.83 -3.65 2.07
N MET A 267 11.70 -3.03 1.70
CA MET A 267 11.23 -1.78 2.32
C MET A 267 10.79 -2.01 3.78
N THR A 268 10.30 -3.19 4.07
CA THR A 268 9.85 -3.64 5.40
C THR A 268 10.47 -4.99 5.71
N LYS A 269 10.49 -5.39 6.99
CA LYS A 269 11.06 -6.68 7.41
C LYS A 269 10.29 -7.86 6.83
#